data_f998f0800b5096f9c6f16b54c22a6ea4
#
_entry.id   f998f0800b5096f9c6f16b54c22a6ea4
#
_cell.length_a   1.000
_cell.length_b   1.000
_cell.length_c   1.000
_cell.angle_alpha   90.00
_cell.angle_beta   90.00
_cell.angle_gamma   90.00
#
_symmetry.space_group_name_H-M   'P 1'
#
loop_
_entity.id
_entity.type
_entity.pdbx_description
1 polymer ?
#
loop_
_entity_poly.entity_id
_entity_poly.type
_entity_poly.pdbx_seq_one_letter_code
_entity_poly.pdbx_strand_id
1 'polypeptide(L)'
;YLGDENHSKHPFWDWASENYQQVIACMGNHEFYKYYDIAKLNDGYCLEIRPNVHSYYNAVIHIGDIDFIITTLWSKIPLKEAYYTEQVISDFRRILFNGELLTFADFNREHERCFTFLKEAVSCSKARKKVVVTHHVPSFQMQCPKFADSKANGAFTVELEDYIKDSGIDFWIYGHSHYNVDAMIGNTKCVSNQLGYVFHREQESFNPCKNIEV
;
A
#
# COMPACT_ATOMS: atom_id res chain seq x y z
N TYR A 1 -11.49 -5.42 7.29
CA TYR A 1 -12.04 -5.48 5.93
C TYR A 1 -13.15 -4.45 5.78
N LEU A 2 -13.19 -3.69 4.68
CA LEU A 2 -14.27 -2.71 4.41
C LEU A 2 -15.65 -3.37 4.27
N GLY A 3 -15.68 -4.61 3.85
CA GLY A 3 -16.89 -5.43 3.83
C GLY A 3 -17.28 -6.02 5.20
N ASP A 4 -16.55 -5.71 6.26
CA ASP A 4 -16.78 -6.19 7.62
C ASP A 4 -17.05 -5.03 8.56
N GLU A 5 -18.26 -4.93 9.08
CA GLU A 5 -18.65 -3.92 10.08
C GLU A 5 -17.80 -3.92 11.36
N ASN A 6 -17.01 -4.99 11.59
CA ASN A 6 -16.11 -5.10 12.73
C ASN A 6 -14.70 -4.57 12.45
N HIS A 7 -14.37 -4.14 11.22
CA HIS A 7 -13.05 -3.61 10.88
C HIS A 7 -12.62 -2.47 11.82
N SER A 8 -13.52 -1.51 12.03
CA SER A 8 -13.28 -0.36 12.90
C SER A 8 -13.36 -0.67 14.41
N LYS A 9 -13.81 -1.87 14.79
CA LYS A 9 -13.98 -2.27 16.21
C LYS A 9 -12.76 -2.97 16.79
N HIS A 10 -11.70 -3.20 16.01
CA HIS A 10 -10.51 -3.91 16.51
C HIS A 10 -9.80 -3.07 17.57
N PRO A 11 -9.44 -3.64 18.75
CA PRO A 11 -8.83 -2.92 19.88
C PRO A 11 -7.51 -2.20 19.54
N PHE A 12 -6.82 -2.63 18.49
CA PHE A 12 -5.64 -1.94 17.98
C PHE A 12 -5.91 -0.46 17.66
N TRP A 13 -7.08 -0.14 17.14
CA TRP A 13 -7.43 1.24 16.79
C TRP A 13 -7.64 2.12 18.02
N ASP A 14 -8.14 1.57 19.13
CA ASP A 14 -8.23 2.29 20.39
C ASP A 14 -6.84 2.60 20.93
N TRP A 15 -5.98 1.59 20.97
CA TRP A 15 -4.58 1.77 21.36
C TRP A 15 -3.87 2.79 20.45
N ALA A 16 -4.04 2.71 19.14
CA ALA A 16 -3.41 3.66 18.20
C ALA A 16 -3.92 5.08 18.42
N SER A 17 -5.22 5.25 18.65
CA SER A 17 -5.85 6.55 18.94
C SER A 17 -5.35 7.18 20.23
N GLU A 18 -5.09 6.37 21.26
CA GLU A 18 -4.61 6.84 22.56
C GLU A 18 -3.13 7.20 22.58
N ASN A 19 -2.32 6.58 21.70
CA ASN A 19 -0.86 6.72 21.73
C ASN A 19 -0.29 7.66 20.67
N TYR A 20 -1.07 8.05 19.66
CA TYR A 20 -0.62 8.93 18.57
C TYR A 20 -1.55 10.12 18.37
N GLN A 21 -0.99 11.28 18.05
CA GLN A 21 -1.78 12.48 17.75
C GLN A 21 -2.63 12.29 16.48
N GLN A 22 -2.08 11.62 15.48
CA GLN A 22 -2.75 11.31 14.22
C GLN A 22 -2.26 9.97 13.68
N VAL A 23 -3.17 9.15 13.20
CA VAL A 23 -2.89 7.87 12.56
C VAL A 23 -3.44 7.90 11.14
N ILE A 24 -2.54 7.73 10.19
CA ILE A 24 -2.83 7.65 8.76
C ILE A 24 -2.60 6.21 8.32
N ALA A 25 -3.65 5.50 7.97
CA ALA A 25 -3.57 4.14 7.45
C ALA A 25 -3.77 4.12 5.93
N CYS A 26 -2.92 3.41 5.23
CA CYS A 26 -3.11 3.08 3.81
C CYS A 26 -3.92 1.80 3.68
N MET A 27 -4.96 1.79 2.86
CA MET A 27 -5.70 0.57 2.56
C MET A 27 -4.84 -0.39 1.75
N GLY A 28 -4.73 -1.63 2.21
CA GLY A 28 -4.11 -2.73 1.48
C GLY A 28 -5.14 -3.63 0.82
N ASN A 29 -4.69 -4.69 0.15
CA ASN A 29 -5.57 -5.66 -0.50
C ASN A 29 -6.50 -6.38 0.50
N HIS A 30 -6.06 -6.61 1.73
CA HIS A 30 -6.88 -7.28 2.75
C HIS A 30 -8.08 -6.46 3.20
N GLU A 31 -8.04 -5.13 3.13
CA GLU A 31 -9.20 -4.28 3.43
C GLU A 31 -10.38 -4.58 2.51
N PHE A 32 -10.13 -5.10 1.30
CA PHE A 32 -11.15 -5.42 0.30
C PHE A 32 -11.63 -6.88 0.33
N TYR A 33 -11.10 -7.70 1.22
CA TYR A 33 -11.58 -9.07 1.39
C TYR A 33 -13.04 -9.10 1.85
N LYS A 34 -13.65 -10.28 1.88
CA LYS A 34 -15.09 -10.50 2.10
C LYS A 34 -15.96 -9.89 1.00
N TYR A 35 -15.49 -10.01 -0.24
CA TYR A 35 -16.24 -9.63 -1.43
C TYR A 35 -16.60 -8.14 -1.49
N TYR A 36 -15.71 -7.28 -0.98
CA TYR A 36 -15.84 -5.84 -1.21
C TYR A 36 -15.58 -5.54 -2.69
N ASP A 37 -16.47 -4.73 -3.28
CA ASP A 37 -16.37 -4.33 -4.68
C ASP A 37 -15.53 -3.03 -4.78
N ILE A 38 -14.28 -3.17 -5.19
CA ILE A 38 -13.33 -2.04 -5.26
C ILE A 38 -13.69 -1.02 -6.34
N ALA A 39 -14.49 -1.40 -7.34
CA ALA A 39 -15.00 -0.44 -8.32
C ALA A 39 -15.93 0.63 -7.71
N LYS A 40 -16.40 0.44 -6.49
CA LYS A 40 -17.20 1.43 -5.75
C LYS A 40 -16.37 2.50 -5.05
N LEU A 41 -15.04 2.31 -4.96
CA LEU A 41 -14.17 3.30 -4.34
C LEU A 41 -13.87 4.46 -5.29
N ASN A 42 -13.99 5.66 -4.77
CA ASN A 42 -13.53 6.86 -5.46
C ASN A 42 -12.15 7.29 -4.91
N ASP A 43 -11.40 8.04 -5.70
CA ASP A 43 -10.20 8.70 -5.22
C ASP A 43 -10.57 9.73 -4.15
N GLY A 44 -9.71 9.86 -3.15
CA GLY A 44 -9.98 10.67 -1.96
C GLY A 44 -10.82 9.95 -0.89
N TYR A 45 -11.11 8.63 -1.04
CA TYR A 45 -11.89 7.92 -0.03
C TYR A 45 -11.17 7.92 1.32
N CYS A 46 -11.94 8.28 2.35
CA CYS A 46 -11.49 8.33 3.74
C CYS A 46 -12.51 7.60 4.63
N LEU A 47 -12.02 6.64 5.40
CA LEU A 47 -12.78 5.99 6.46
C LEU A 47 -12.28 6.50 7.81
N GLU A 48 -13.12 7.25 8.53
CA GLU A 48 -12.87 7.61 9.92
C GLU A 48 -13.09 6.37 10.82
N ILE A 49 -12.03 5.94 11.51
CA ILE A 49 -12.06 4.79 12.44
C ILE A 49 -12.15 5.30 13.88
N ARG A 50 -11.43 6.37 14.22
CA ARG A 50 -11.50 7.18 15.44
C ARG A 50 -11.27 8.65 15.05
N PRO A 51 -11.53 9.62 15.90
CA PRO A 51 -11.38 11.04 15.54
C PRO A 51 -9.99 11.44 15.03
N ASN A 52 -8.94 10.71 15.44
CA ASN A 52 -7.55 10.91 15.01
C ASN A 52 -6.97 9.71 14.23
N VAL A 53 -7.80 8.73 13.84
CA VAL A 53 -7.40 7.53 13.09
C VAL A 53 -8.22 7.40 11.83
N HIS A 54 -7.57 7.53 10.69
CA HIS A 54 -8.23 7.48 9.39
C HIS A 54 -7.53 6.53 8.43
N SER A 55 -8.31 5.80 7.64
CA SER A 55 -7.81 4.93 6.58
C SER A 55 -8.17 5.50 5.21
N TYR A 56 -7.21 5.52 4.28
CA TYR A 56 -7.33 6.24 3.02
C TYR A 56 -7.09 5.35 1.81
N TYR A 57 -7.79 5.70 0.73
CA TYR A 57 -7.55 5.18 -0.62
C TYR A 57 -7.40 6.34 -1.60
N ASN A 58 -6.27 6.40 -2.32
CA ASN A 58 -5.93 7.45 -3.28
C ASN A 58 -6.21 8.87 -2.74
N ALA A 59 -5.50 9.25 -1.68
CA ALA A 59 -5.73 10.53 -1.00
C ALA A 59 -4.42 11.30 -0.75
N VAL A 60 -4.52 12.63 -0.68
CA VAL A 60 -3.44 13.52 -0.26
C VAL A 60 -3.83 14.16 1.07
N ILE A 61 -2.97 14.02 2.08
CA ILE A 61 -3.16 14.59 3.42
C ILE A 61 -2.08 15.63 3.66
N HIS A 62 -2.50 16.85 3.93
CA HIS A 62 -1.61 17.97 4.21
C HIS A 62 -1.38 18.11 5.72
N ILE A 63 -0.16 18.03 6.18
CA ILE A 63 0.22 18.28 7.58
C ILE A 63 1.37 19.28 7.60
N GLY A 64 1.10 20.50 8.01
CA GLY A 64 2.09 21.56 7.93
C GLY A 64 2.53 21.82 6.48
N ASP A 65 3.83 21.68 6.22
CA ASP A 65 4.43 21.84 4.89
C ASP A 65 4.79 20.49 4.22
N ILE A 66 4.14 19.41 4.66
CA ILE A 66 4.33 18.05 4.19
C ILE A 66 3.04 17.52 3.53
N ASP A 67 3.18 16.93 2.36
CA ASP A 67 2.12 16.16 1.71
C ASP A 67 2.37 14.67 1.89
N PHE A 68 1.41 13.99 2.54
CA PHE A 68 1.33 12.53 2.57
C PHE A 68 0.41 12.08 1.42
N ILE A 69 0.99 11.40 0.44
CA ILE A 69 0.30 10.89 -0.75
C ILE A 69 0.10 9.39 -0.56
N ILE A 70 -1.15 8.96 -0.39
CA ILE A 70 -1.51 7.62 0.08
C ILE A 70 -2.26 6.89 -1.03
N THR A 71 -1.80 5.70 -1.37
CA THR A 71 -2.46 4.84 -2.36
C THR A 71 -2.15 3.37 -2.09
N THR A 72 -3.11 2.48 -2.34
CA THR A 72 -2.83 1.03 -2.34
C THR A 72 -1.74 0.69 -3.34
N LEU A 73 -1.59 1.49 -4.41
CA LEU A 73 -0.73 1.34 -5.57
C LEU A 73 -1.10 0.13 -6.42
N TRP A 74 -1.44 -1.00 -5.77
CA TRP A 74 -1.44 -2.30 -6.39
C TRP A 74 -0.09 -2.57 -7.06
N SER A 75 0.07 -3.68 -7.73
CA SER A 75 1.24 -3.97 -8.54
C SER A 75 0.81 -4.39 -9.93
N LYS A 76 1.75 -4.74 -10.80
CA LYS A 76 1.42 -5.07 -12.18
C LYS A 76 1.77 -6.51 -12.48
N ILE A 77 0.76 -7.32 -12.77
CA ILE A 77 0.91 -8.75 -13.07
C ILE A 77 1.23 -8.90 -14.57
N PRO A 78 2.40 -9.44 -14.93
CA PRO A 78 2.73 -9.75 -16.32
C PRO A 78 1.77 -10.80 -16.90
N LEU A 79 1.37 -10.67 -18.16
CA LEU A 79 0.44 -11.62 -18.80
C LEU A 79 0.89 -13.09 -18.68
N LYS A 80 2.19 -13.34 -18.79
CA LYS A 80 2.77 -14.69 -18.65
C LYS A 80 2.56 -15.32 -17.25
N GLU A 81 2.30 -14.49 -16.23
CA GLU A 81 2.10 -14.89 -14.84
C GLU A 81 0.63 -14.92 -14.43
N ALA A 82 -0.24 -14.30 -15.23
CA ALA A 82 -1.64 -14.03 -14.90
C ALA A 82 -2.40 -15.29 -14.46
N TYR A 83 -2.39 -16.33 -15.28
CA TYR A 83 -3.10 -17.57 -14.96
C TYR A 83 -2.66 -18.20 -13.64
N TYR A 84 -1.34 -18.32 -13.43
CA TYR A 84 -0.82 -18.89 -12.18
C TYR A 84 -1.16 -18.00 -10.98
N THR A 85 -1.01 -16.70 -11.10
CA THR A 85 -1.27 -15.72 -10.05
C THR A 85 -2.73 -15.75 -9.61
N GLU A 86 -3.68 -15.79 -10.54
CA GLU A 86 -5.11 -15.92 -10.22
C GLU A 86 -5.44 -17.21 -9.46
N GLN A 87 -4.72 -18.29 -9.72
CA GLN A 87 -4.94 -19.56 -9.02
C GLN A 87 -4.41 -19.56 -7.58
N VAL A 88 -3.31 -18.86 -7.31
CA VAL A 88 -2.62 -18.97 -6.01
C VAL A 88 -2.87 -17.78 -5.08
N ILE A 89 -3.15 -16.58 -5.59
CA ILE A 89 -3.35 -15.38 -4.79
C ILE A 89 -4.81 -15.27 -4.34
N SER A 90 -5.00 -14.99 -3.05
CA SER A 90 -6.32 -14.96 -2.41
C SER A 90 -7.21 -13.82 -2.90
N ASP A 91 -6.63 -12.72 -3.38
CA ASP A 91 -7.34 -11.53 -3.85
C ASP A 91 -8.39 -11.88 -4.91
N PHE A 92 -8.03 -12.75 -5.87
CA PHE A 92 -8.89 -13.19 -6.97
C PHE A 92 -10.08 -14.07 -6.55
N ARG A 93 -10.14 -14.47 -5.29
CA ARG A 93 -11.22 -15.25 -4.70
C ARG A 93 -12.00 -14.50 -3.62
N ARG A 94 -11.57 -13.29 -3.25
CA ARG A 94 -12.07 -12.58 -2.07
C ARG A 94 -12.44 -11.13 -2.32
N ILE A 95 -12.10 -10.59 -3.49
CA ILE A 95 -12.34 -9.20 -3.88
C ILE A 95 -13.25 -9.21 -5.10
N LEU A 96 -14.16 -8.22 -5.19
CA LEU A 96 -14.98 -8.00 -6.36
C LEU A 96 -14.53 -6.76 -7.14
N PHE A 97 -14.84 -6.79 -8.43
CA PHE A 97 -14.75 -5.65 -9.34
C PHE A 97 -16.01 -5.62 -10.22
N ASN A 98 -16.82 -4.56 -10.13
CA ASN A 98 -18.12 -4.44 -10.80
C ASN A 98 -19.08 -5.63 -10.55
N GLY A 99 -19.06 -6.16 -9.32
CA GLY A 99 -19.94 -7.25 -8.90
C GLY A 99 -19.45 -8.65 -9.21
N GLU A 100 -18.37 -8.82 -9.98
CA GLU A 100 -17.74 -10.09 -10.30
C GLU A 100 -16.42 -10.28 -9.54
N LEU A 101 -15.90 -11.50 -9.46
CA LEU A 101 -14.59 -11.74 -8.85
C LEU A 101 -13.50 -10.98 -9.63
N LEU A 102 -12.58 -10.39 -8.88
CA LEU A 102 -11.44 -9.67 -9.41
C LEU A 102 -10.63 -10.55 -10.39
N THR A 103 -10.30 -10.01 -11.55
CA THR A 103 -9.38 -10.65 -12.51
C THR A 103 -8.01 -9.97 -12.50
N PHE A 104 -6.98 -10.60 -13.09
CA PHE A 104 -5.67 -9.95 -13.25
C PHE A 104 -5.76 -8.67 -14.09
N ALA A 105 -6.69 -8.61 -15.03
CA ALA A 105 -6.90 -7.42 -15.85
C ALA A 105 -7.46 -6.25 -15.02
N ASP A 106 -8.38 -6.54 -14.10
CA ASP A 106 -8.93 -5.56 -13.17
C ASP A 106 -7.88 -5.12 -12.15
N PHE A 107 -7.09 -6.06 -11.62
CA PHE A 107 -5.96 -5.78 -10.75
C PHE A 107 -4.97 -4.80 -11.41
N ASN A 108 -4.58 -5.07 -12.65
CA ASN A 108 -3.71 -4.19 -13.42
C ASN A 108 -4.35 -2.84 -13.73
N ARG A 109 -5.67 -2.79 -13.95
CA ARG A 109 -6.42 -1.54 -14.14
C ARG A 109 -6.40 -0.68 -12.87
N GLU A 110 -6.56 -1.29 -11.69
CA GLU A 110 -6.43 -0.58 -10.43
C GLU A 110 -5.00 -0.08 -10.18
N HIS A 111 -3.99 -0.84 -10.56
CA HIS A 111 -2.62 -0.34 -10.56
C HIS A 111 -2.47 0.93 -11.42
N GLU A 112 -2.92 0.90 -12.67
CA GLU A 112 -2.82 2.06 -13.56
C GLU A 112 -3.58 3.29 -12.99
N ARG A 113 -4.74 3.07 -12.38
CA ARG A 113 -5.51 4.13 -11.71
C ARG A 113 -4.74 4.72 -10.53
N CYS A 114 -4.25 3.88 -9.62
CA CYS A 114 -3.50 4.30 -8.44
C CYS A 114 -2.19 5.00 -8.82
N PHE A 115 -1.49 4.49 -9.82
CA PHE A 115 -0.24 5.10 -10.28
C PHE A 115 -0.47 6.42 -11.03
N THR A 116 -1.58 6.57 -11.75
CA THR A 116 -1.97 7.84 -12.36
C THR A 116 -2.27 8.87 -11.28
N PHE A 117 -3.10 8.52 -10.29
CA PHE A 117 -3.35 9.37 -9.12
C PHE A 117 -2.04 9.80 -8.45
N LEU A 118 -1.13 8.86 -8.18
CA LEU A 118 0.15 9.14 -7.54
C LEU A 118 0.97 10.16 -8.33
N LYS A 119 1.11 9.96 -9.65
CA LYS A 119 1.87 10.88 -10.52
C LYS A 119 1.27 12.30 -10.50
N GLU A 120 -0.05 12.40 -10.60
CA GLU A 120 -0.75 13.68 -10.57
C GLU A 120 -0.58 14.36 -9.21
N ALA A 121 -0.79 13.63 -8.10
CA ALA A 121 -0.63 14.15 -6.76
C ALA A 121 0.80 14.66 -6.50
N VAL A 122 1.83 13.89 -6.89
CA VAL A 122 3.23 14.30 -6.74
C VAL A 122 3.54 15.54 -7.58
N SER A 123 3.06 15.61 -8.83
CA SER A 123 3.33 16.74 -9.73
C SER A 123 2.60 18.03 -9.30
N CYS A 124 1.42 17.91 -8.71
CA CYS A 124 0.62 19.04 -8.24
C CYS A 124 1.04 19.54 -6.86
N SER A 125 1.75 18.73 -6.08
CA SER A 125 2.21 19.07 -4.73
C SER A 125 3.16 20.25 -4.74
N LYS A 126 2.87 21.23 -3.88
CA LYS A 126 3.72 22.41 -3.59
C LYS A 126 4.32 22.35 -2.19
N ALA A 127 4.12 21.25 -1.49
CA ALA A 127 4.68 21.06 -0.16
C ALA A 127 6.21 21.01 -0.22
N ARG A 128 6.85 21.44 0.88
CA ARG A 128 8.30 21.35 1.03
C ARG A 128 8.80 19.92 1.02
N LYS A 129 7.99 19.01 1.57
CA LYS A 129 8.28 17.59 1.65
C LYS A 129 7.13 16.75 1.10
N LYS A 130 7.48 15.69 0.40
CA LYS A 130 6.53 14.71 -0.14
C LYS A 130 6.83 13.34 0.43
N VAL A 131 5.86 12.74 1.11
CA VAL A 131 5.91 11.40 1.66
C VAL A 131 4.88 10.55 0.95
N VAL A 132 5.31 9.58 0.18
CA VAL A 132 4.42 8.60 -0.45
C VAL A 132 4.25 7.40 0.47
N VAL A 133 3.01 6.96 0.63
CA VAL A 133 2.66 5.77 1.41
C VAL A 133 1.90 4.80 0.51
N THR A 134 2.47 3.63 0.27
CA THR A 134 1.84 2.59 -0.53
C THR A 134 1.68 1.28 0.24
N HIS A 135 0.72 0.45 -0.18
CA HIS A 135 0.65 -0.91 0.33
C HIS A 135 1.61 -1.82 -0.42
N HIS A 136 1.55 -1.84 -1.75
CA HIS A 136 2.42 -2.69 -2.57
C HIS A 136 3.86 -2.16 -2.67
N VAL A 137 4.80 -3.07 -2.93
CA VAL A 137 6.23 -2.79 -3.02
C VAL A 137 6.54 -2.08 -4.36
N PRO A 138 7.20 -0.91 -4.35
CA PRO A 138 7.37 -0.10 -5.54
C PRO A 138 8.63 -0.38 -6.37
N SER A 139 9.52 -1.30 -5.95
CA SER A 139 10.70 -1.68 -6.72
C SER A 139 11.20 -3.08 -6.37
N PHE A 140 11.75 -3.77 -7.34
CA PHE A 140 12.38 -5.09 -7.14
C PHE A 140 13.62 -5.04 -6.23
N GLN A 141 14.25 -3.89 -6.01
CA GLN A 141 15.32 -3.75 -5.01
C GLN A 141 14.84 -4.06 -3.58
N MET A 142 13.55 -3.91 -3.32
CA MET A 142 12.93 -4.10 -1.99
C MET A 142 12.12 -5.39 -1.91
N GLN A 143 12.21 -6.22 -2.93
CA GLN A 143 11.55 -7.51 -2.98
C GLN A 143 12.17 -8.49 -2.00
N CYS A 144 11.35 -9.33 -1.36
CA CYS A 144 11.84 -10.42 -0.53
C CYS A 144 12.64 -11.43 -1.37
N PRO A 145 13.94 -11.66 -1.09
CA PRO A 145 14.77 -12.58 -1.87
C PRO A 145 14.23 -14.01 -1.92
N LYS A 146 13.53 -14.45 -0.88
CA LYS A 146 12.90 -15.78 -0.80
C LYS A 146 11.91 -16.01 -1.94
N PHE A 147 11.31 -14.96 -2.48
CA PHE A 147 10.27 -15.03 -3.50
C PHE A 147 10.73 -14.42 -4.85
N ALA A 148 12.04 -14.17 -5.02
CA ALA A 148 12.56 -13.54 -6.24
C ALA A 148 12.17 -14.29 -7.52
N ASP A 149 12.13 -15.62 -7.48
CA ASP A 149 11.78 -16.48 -8.61
C ASP A 149 10.29 -16.89 -8.62
N SER A 150 9.47 -16.30 -7.76
CA SER A 150 8.04 -16.63 -7.71
C SER A 150 7.31 -16.14 -8.96
N LYS A 151 6.53 -17.01 -9.59
CA LYS A 151 5.64 -16.66 -10.71
C LYS A 151 4.45 -15.80 -10.31
N ALA A 152 4.30 -15.48 -9.03
CA ALA A 152 3.24 -14.59 -8.50
C ALA A 152 3.80 -13.24 -8.03
N ASN A 153 5.08 -12.95 -8.28
CA ASN A 153 5.70 -11.70 -7.83
C ASN A 153 5.00 -10.43 -8.35
N GLY A 154 4.45 -10.50 -9.55
CA GLY A 154 3.68 -9.42 -10.12
C GLY A 154 2.47 -8.99 -9.28
N ALA A 155 2.00 -9.81 -8.32
CA ALA A 155 0.95 -9.44 -7.38
C ALA A 155 1.48 -8.72 -6.11
N PHE A 156 2.79 -8.62 -5.93
CA PHE A 156 3.40 -8.03 -4.73
C PHE A 156 4.24 -6.80 -5.05
N THR A 157 4.95 -6.82 -6.15
CA THR A 157 5.96 -5.82 -6.49
C THR A 157 5.77 -5.31 -7.91
N VAL A 158 5.87 -4.01 -8.06
CA VAL A 158 5.95 -3.34 -9.37
C VAL A 158 7.26 -2.57 -9.46
N GLU A 159 7.86 -2.50 -10.65
CA GLU A 159 9.10 -1.76 -10.84
C GLU A 159 8.83 -0.32 -11.24
N LEU A 160 9.10 0.60 -10.31
CA LEU A 160 8.94 2.04 -10.48
C LEU A 160 10.24 2.82 -10.20
N GLU A 161 11.39 2.17 -10.22
CA GLU A 161 12.67 2.80 -9.86
C GLU A 161 12.96 4.06 -10.67
N ASP A 162 12.76 4.02 -11.99
CA ASP A 162 12.98 5.19 -12.85
C ASP A 162 12.06 6.35 -12.46
N TYR A 163 10.78 6.08 -12.18
CA TYR A 163 9.86 7.10 -11.70
C TYR A 163 10.27 7.66 -10.34
N ILE A 164 10.60 6.80 -9.37
CA ILE A 164 10.98 7.22 -8.03
C ILE A 164 12.20 8.14 -8.09
N LYS A 165 13.20 7.79 -8.87
CA LYS A 165 14.46 8.52 -9.02
C LYS A 165 14.27 9.97 -9.46
N ASP A 166 13.30 10.22 -10.34
CA ASP A 166 13.05 11.52 -10.96
C ASP A 166 11.86 12.27 -10.34
N SER A 167 11.13 11.67 -9.39
CA SER A 167 9.86 12.16 -8.86
C SER A 167 9.98 13.36 -7.91
N GLY A 168 11.15 13.54 -7.26
CA GLY A 168 11.32 14.51 -6.18
C GLY A 168 10.53 14.17 -4.92
N ILE A 169 10.23 12.88 -4.69
CA ILE A 169 9.69 12.34 -3.45
C ILE A 169 10.81 12.24 -2.42
N ASP A 170 10.56 12.67 -1.17
CA ASP A 170 11.57 12.59 -0.09
C ASP A 170 11.57 11.22 0.57
N PHE A 171 10.38 10.68 0.87
CA PHE A 171 10.21 9.37 1.50
C PHE A 171 9.16 8.54 0.78
N TRP A 172 9.42 7.24 0.69
CA TRP A 172 8.45 6.26 0.23
C TRP A 172 8.30 5.15 1.26
N ILE A 173 7.14 5.07 1.90
CA ILE A 173 6.79 4.07 2.90
C ILE A 173 5.96 2.98 2.22
N TYR A 174 6.32 1.71 2.42
CA TYR A 174 5.63 0.60 1.76
C TYR A 174 5.43 -0.62 2.68
N GLY A 175 4.56 -1.54 2.27
CA GLY A 175 4.20 -2.75 3.02
C GLY A 175 4.11 -4.01 2.16
N HIS A 176 3.11 -4.85 2.45
CA HIS A 176 2.63 -6.02 1.70
C HIS A 176 3.55 -7.24 1.65
N SER A 177 4.85 -7.08 1.47
CA SER A 177 5.80 -8.20 1.29
C SER A 177 6.18 -8.92 2.58
N HIS A 178 5.81 -8.37 3.75
CA HIS A 178 6.24 -8.82 5.07
C HIS A 178 7.77 -8.98 5.20
N TYR A 179 8.50 -8.20 4.41
CA TYR A 179 9.95 -8.19 4.40
C TYR A 179 10.48 -6.75 4.47
N ASN A 180 11.31 -6.48 5.47
CA ASN A 180 11.77 -5.13 5.76
C ASN A 180 13.11 -4.84 5.08
N VAL A 181 13.09 -3.89 4.14
CA VAL A 181 14.27 -3.34 3.47
C VAL A 181 14.15 -1.83 3.41
N ASP A 182 15.22 -1.14 3.78
CA ASP A 182 15.37 0.28 3.51
C ASP A 182 16.34 0.46 2.35
N ALA A 183 15.99 1.30 1.39
CA ALA A 183 16.78 1.58 0.19
C ALA A 183 16.78 3.06 -0.16
N MET A 184 17.81 3.50 -0.87
CA MET A 184 17.85 4.81 -1.52
C MET A 184 17.67 4.63 -3.02
N ILE A 185 16.65 5.28 -3.59
CA ILE A 185 16.44 5.33 -5.04
C ILE A 185 16.54 6.80 -5.46
N GLY A 186 17.63 7.16 -6.11
CA GLY A 186 17.96 8.57 -6.31
C GLY A 186 18.08 9.31 -4.96
N ASN A 187 17.25 10.32 -4.76
CA ASN A 187 17.18 11.07 -3.50
C ASN A 187 16.03 10.62 -2.59
N THR A 188 15.22 9.66 -3.02
CA THR A 188 14.08 9.14 -2.25
C THR A 188 14.53 8.06 -1.27
N LYS A 189 14.22 8.22 0.01
CA LYS A 189 14.43 7.19 1.02
C LYS A 189 13.20 6.28 1.09
N CYS A 190 13.34 5.05 0.59
CA CYS A 190 12.32 4.01 0.67
C CYS A 190 12.47 3.24 1.98
N VAL A 191 11.39 3.09 2.76
CA VAL A 191 11.41 2.45 4.07
C VAL A 191 10.22 1.55 4.30
N SER A 192 10.41 0.49 5.07
CA SER A 192 9.32 -0.37 5.56
C SER A 192 9.57 -0.82 7.00
N ASN A 193 8.49 -1.14 7.71
CA ASN A 193 8.57 -1.73 9.05
C ASN A 193 7.36 -2.63 9.28
N GLN A 194 7.37 -3.75 8.60
CA GLN A 194 6.27 -4.69 8.52
C GLN A 194 6.37 -5.73 9.64
N LEU A 195 5.29 -5.91 10.40
CA LEU A 195 5.20 -6.95 11.42
C LEU A 195 5.10 -8.36 10.78
N GLY A 196 4.38 -8.46 9.67
CA GLY A 196 4.10 -9.72 9.00
C GLY A 196 3.26 -10.68 9.86
N TYR A 197 3.26 -11.96 9.50
CA TYR A 197 2.56 -13.00 10.24
C TYR A 197 3.46 -13.60 11.31
N VAL A 198 3.13 -13.38 12.58
CA VAL A 198 3.91 -13.88 13.74
C VAL A 198 4.03 -15.41 13.72
N PHE A 199 2.99 -16.13 13.29
CA PHE A 199 3.00 -17.59 13.18
C PHE A 199 3.91 -18.13 12.04
N HIS A 200 4.31 -17.26 11.10
CA HIS A 200 5.33 -17.54 10.08
C HIS A 200 6.71 -17.00 10.44
N ARG A 201 6.87 -16.40 11.63
CA ARG A 201 8.11 -15.76 12.12
C ARG A 201 8.60 -14.61 11.23
N GLU A 202 7.69 -13.87 10.62
CA GLU A 202 8.00 -12.75 9.75
C GLU A 202 8.36 -11.47 10.54
N GLN A 203 8.07 -11.44 11.84
CA GLN A 203 8.30 -10.29 12.73
C GLN A 203 9.77 -10.08 13.12
N GLU A 204 10.70 -10.94 12.75
CA GLU A 204 12.09 -10.89 13.23
C GLU A 204 12.82 -9.57 12.89
N SER A 205 12.46 -8.94 11.78
CA SER A 205 13.01 -7.65 11.35
C SER A 205 12.16 -6.43 11.76
N PHE A 206 11.05 -6.64 12.46
CA PHE A 206 10.19 -5.56 12.95
C PHE A 206 10.85 -4.79 14.10
N ASN A 207 10.90 -3.46 13.98
CA ASN A 207 11.40 -2.58 15.04
C ASN A 207 10.26 -1.71 15.59
N PRO A 208 9.78 -1.95 16.82
CA PRO A 208 8.66 -1.18 17.40
C PRO A 208 8.99 0.30 17.64
N CYS A 209 10.27 0.67 17.58
CA CYS A 209 10.73 2.05 17.76
C CYS A 209 11.18 2.70 16.44
N LYS A 210 10.91 2.07 15.28
CA LYS A 210 11.31 2.66 13.99
C LYS A 210 10.55 3.95 13.75
N ASN A 211 11.28 5.01 13.49
CA ASN A 211 10.76 6.31 13.11
C ASN A 211 11.54 6.90 11.93
N ILE A 212 10.97 7.90 11.30
CA ILE A 212 11.62 8.76 10.30
C ILE A 212 11.34 10.21 10.68
N GLU A 213 12.33 11.07 10.49
CA GLU A 213 12.16 12.52 10.59
C GLU A 213 11.99 13.09 9.18
N VAL A 214 10.93 13.87 8.97
CA VAL A 214 10.52 14.41 7.67
C VAL A 214 10.82 15.90 7.57
#